data_6b21831e17c2135d5c3e7a4bf6cf2273
#
_entry.id   6b21831e17c2135d5c3e7a4bf6cf2273
#
_cell.length_a   1.000
_cell.length_b   1.000
_cell.length_c   1.000
_cell.angle_alpha   90.00
_cell.angle_beta   90.00
_cell.angle_gamma   90.00
#
_symmetry.space_group_name_H-M   'P 1'
#
loop_
_entity.id
_entity.type
_entity.pdbx_description
1 polymer ?
#
loop_
_entity_poly.entity_id
_entity_poly.type
_entity_poly.pdbx_seq_one_letter_code
_entity_poly.pdbx_strand_id
1 'polypeptide(L)'
;MLRFTYSVKLTSDRKDGGYVVSCRDIPEVITQGETIEEALSEAEGALQAAIEGRIEDGLDIPGPSQAKRGERLATTPITTALKAAVYIALRDSGISKSEFARRMQVNEKEARRMLDPKHPTKVPTLERALAALGRRAEIEVS
;
A
#
# COMPACT_ATOMS: atom_id res chain seq x y z
N MET A 1 2.15 4.34 -14.16
CA MET A 1 1.64 5.05 -12.94
C MET A 1 1.27 4.04 -11.87
N LEU A 2 1.77 4.24 -10.65
CA LEU A 2 1.45 3.37 -9.52
C LEU A 2 0.12 3.77 -8.89
N ARG A 3 -0.72 2.80 -8.59
CA ARG A 3 -2.01 3.00 -7.93
C ARG A 3 -2.18 1.97 -6.81
N PHE A 4 -2.88 2.34 -5.75
CA PHE A 4 -3.04 1.52 -4.55
C PHE A 4 -4.49 1.47 -4.07
N THR A 5 -5.42 1.60 -5.00
CA THR A 5 -6.85 1.37 -4.77
C THR A 5 -7.21 0.05 -5.44
N TYR A 6 -7.61 -0.91 -4.63
CA TYR A 6 -7.82 -2.29 -5.08
C TYR A 6 -9.28 -2.67 -5.09
N SER A 7 -9.64 -3.57 -5.99
CA SER A 7 -10.98 -4.14 -6.05
C SER A 7 -11.12 -5.23 -5.02
N VAL A 8 -12.16 -5.16 -4.21
CA VAL A 8 -12.47 -6.15 -3.18
C VAL A 8 -13.86 -6.72 -3.42
N LYS A 9 -14.03 -7.98 -3.04
CA LYS A 9 -15.30 -8.67 -3.12
C LYS A 9 -15.87 -8.82 -1.71
N LEU A 10 -17.12 -8.39 -1.55
CA LEU A 10 -17.87 -8.59 -0.31
C LEU A 10 -18.86 -9.72 -0.54
N THR A 11 -18.72 -10.76 0.25
CA THR A 11 -19.61 -11.92 0.20
C THR A 11 -20.44 -11.96 1.46
N SER A 12 -21.77 -11.97 1.30
CA SER A 12 -22.68 -12.05 2.44
C SER A 12 -22.48 -13.38 3.19
N ASP A 13 -22.31 -13.28 4.49
CA ASP A 13 -22.21 -14.46 5.36
C ASP A 13 -23.59 -14.76 5.93
N ARG A 14 -24.24 -15.75 5.37
CA ARG A 14 -25.61 -16.13 5.77
C ARG A 14 -25.67 -16.83 7.12
N LYS A 15 -24.55 -17.40 7.55
CA LYS A 15 -24.50 -18.16 8.81
C LYS A 15 -24.31 -17.24 10.00
N ASP A 16 -23.29 -16.39 9.93
CA ASP A 16 -22.91 -15.53 11.05
C ASP A 16 -23.31 -14.06 10.85
N GLY A 17 -23.91 -13.73 9.72
CA GLY A 17 -24.28 -12.38 9.36
C GLY A 17 -23.08 -11.56 8.87
N GLY A 18 -23.36 -10.36 8.35
CA GLY A 18 -22.32 -9.47 7.83
C GLY A 18 -21.73 -9.90 6.51
N TYR A 19 -20.50 -9.46 6.27
CA TYR A 19 -19.81 -9.64 5.00
C TYR A 19 -18.38 -10.09 5.21
N VAL A 20 -17.93 -11.05 4.40
CA VAL A 20 -16.54 -11.47 4.32
C VAL A 20 -15.92 -10.71 3.12
N VAL A 21 -14.73 -10.18 3.32
CA VAL A 21 -14.00 -9.41 2.30
C VAL A 21 -12.82 -10.22 1.79
N SER A 22 -12.67 -10.25 0.48
CA SER A 22 -11.50 -10.83 -0.19
C SER A 22 -11.00 -9.88 -1.28
N CYS A 23 -9.72 -10.00 -1.63
CA CYS A 23 -9.08 -9.20 -2.66
C CYS A 23 -8.27 -10.12 -3.57
N ARG A 24 -8.62 -10.18 -4.85
CA ARG A 24 -7.93 -11.10 -5.77
C ARG A 24 -6.51 -10.65 -6.12
N ASP A 25 -6.22 -9.37 -6.09
CA ASP A 25 -4.86 -8.86 -6.37
C ASP A 25 -3.93 -9.03 -5.17
N ILE A 26 -4.48 -8.96 -3.95
CA ILE A 26 -3.72 -9.12 -2.71
C ILE A 26 -4.44 -10.16 -1.84
N PRO A 27 -4.18 -11.45 -2.08
CA PRO A 27 -4.94 -12.54 -1.42
C PRO A 27 -4.83 -12.57 0.11
N GLU A 28 -3.81 -11.92 0.69
CA GLU A 28 -3.67 -11.81 2.14
C GLU A 28 -4.80 -11.01 2.78
N VAL A 29 -5.48 -10.18 1.99
CA VAL A 29 -6.61 -9.38 2.47
C VAL A 29 -7.81 -10.29 2.64
N ILE A 30 -8.02 -10.72 3.87
CA ILE A 30 -9.19 -11.49 4.30
C ILE A 30 -9.67 -10.86 5.59
N THR A 31 -10.86 -10.28 5.55
CA THR A 31 -11.43 -9.62 6.72
C THR A 31 -12.96 -9.69 6.65
N GLN A 32 -13.62 -9.03 7.57
CA GLN A 32 -15.08 -9.06 7.66
C GLN A 32 -15.61 -7.79 8.32
N GLY A 33 -16.88 -7.54 8.14
CA GLY A 33 -17.60 -6.46 8.79
C GLY A 33 -19.09 -6.75 8.85
N GLU A 34 -19.79 -6.16 9.82
CA GLU A 34 -21.22 -6.34 10.00
C GLU A 34 -22.03 -5.65 8.90
N THR A 35 -21.54 -4.52 8.42
CA THR A 35 -22.16 -3.73 7.34
C THR A 35 -21.18 -3.59 6.18
N ILE A 36 -21.67 -3.16 5.04
CA ILE A 36 -20.83 -2.88 3.88
C ILE A 36 -19.79 -1.81 4.22
N GLU A 37 -20.21 -0.75 4.91
CA GLU A 37 -19.31 0.34 5.30
C GLU A 37 -18.20 -0.13 6.23
N GLU A 38 -18.56 -0.92 7.24
CA GLU A 38 -17.59 -1.50 8.18
C GLU A 38 -16.66 -2.46 7.45
N ALA A 39 -17.20 -3.31 6.57
CA ALA A 39 -16.39 -4.25 5.80
C ALA A 39 -15.38 -3.54 4.91
N LEU A 40 -15.75 -2.42 4.27
CA LEU A 40 -14.84 -1.63 3.46
C LEU A 40 -13.78 -0.93 4.31
N SER A 41 -14.14 -0.44 5.48
CA SER A 41 -13.18 0.14 6.44
C SER A 41 -12.16 -0.91 6.91
N GLU A 42 -12.64 -2.11 7.24
CA GLU A 42 -11.76 -3.22 7.61
C GLU A 42 -10.86 -3.64 6.45
N ALA A 43 -11.36 -3.56 5.21
CA ALA A 43 -10.57 -3.85 4.02
C ALA A 43 -9.38 -2.90 3.88
N GLU A 44 -9.56 -1.61 4.17
CA GLU A 44 -8.46 -0.63 4.13
C GLU A 44 -7.36 -0.98 5.13
N GLY A 45 -7.73 -1.36 6.36
CA GLY A 45 -6.79 -1.80 7.38
C GLY A 45 -6.06 -3.10 6.99
N ALA A 46 -6.79 -4.03 6.37
CA ALA A 46 -6.21 -5.28 5.90
C ALA A 46 -5.25 -5.04 4.72
N LEU A 47 -5.57 -4.11 3.82
CA LEU A 47 -4.68 -3.69 2.75
C LEU A 47 -3.39 -3.08 3.32
N GLN A 48 -3.52 -2.20 4.31
CA GLN A 48 -2.37 -1.63 4.98
C GLN A 48 -1.45 -2.71 5.52
N ALA A 49 -1.99 -3.64 6.28
CA ALA A 49 -1.22 -4.73 6.88
C ALA A 49 -0.56 -5.62 5.82
N ALA A 50 -1.29 -5.95 4.75
CA ALA A 50 -0.78 -6.80 3.68
C ALA A 50 0.36 -6.14 2.91
N ILE A 51 0.22 -4.86 2.58
CA ILE A 51 1.25 -4.10 1.87
C ILE A 51 2.48 -3.92 2.75
N GLU A 52 2.30 -3.57 4.02
CA GLU A 52 3.41 -3.48 4.98
C GLU A 52 4.16 -4.82 5.07
N GLY A 53 3.43 -5.92 5.16
CA GLY A 53 4.04 -7.26 5.19
C GLY A 53 4.84 -7.58 3.95
N ARG A 54 4.34 -7.24 2.77
CA ARG A 54 5.07 -7.45 1.51
C ARG A 54 6.35 -6.63 1.44
N ILE A 55 6.31 -5.38 1.90
CA ILE A 55 7.51 -4.54 1.97
C ILE A 55 8.54 -5.17 2.91
N GLU A 56 8.12 -5.58 4.09
CA GLU A 56 9.00 -6.19 5.09
C GLU A 56 9.65 -7.48 4.57
N ASP A 57 8.90 -8.28 3.82
CA ASP A 57 9.35 -9.56 3.29
C ASP A 57 10.05 -9.45 1.93
N GLY A 58 10.17 -8.25 1.38
CA GLY A 58 10.81 -8.04 0.08
C GLY A 58 10.03 -8.60 -1.09
N LEU A 59 8.71 -8.68 -0.98
CA LEU A 59 7.84 -9.24 -2.02
C LEU A 59 7.33 -8.16 -2.97
N ASP A 60 6.89 -8.58 -4.15
CA ASP A 60 6.27 -7.67 -5.11
C ASP A 60 4.92 -7.17 -4.60
N ILE A 61 4.61 -5.93 -4.93
CA ILE A 61 3.30 -5.35 -4.68
C ILE A 61 2.61 -5.20 -6.05
N PRO A 62 1.61 -6.03 -6.34
CA PRO A 62 0.94 -5.95 -7.64
C PRO A 62 0.13 -4.66 -7.75
N GLY A 63 0.07 -4.11 -8.96
CA GLY A 63 -0.86 -3.02 -9.24
C GLY A 63 -2.30 -3.53 -9.23
N PRO A 64 -3.27 -2.66 -8.98
CA PRO A 64 -4.66 -3.06 -9.00
C PRO A 64 -5.10 -3.41 -10.41
N SER A 65 -5.77 -4.55 -10.57
CA SER A 65 -6.42 -4.90 -11.82
C SER A 65 -7.77 -4.20 -11.93
N GLN A 66 -8.31 -4.15 -13.14
CA GLN A 66 -9.60 -3.52 -13.39
C GLN A 66 -10.71 -4.19 -12.58
N ALA A 67 -11.58 -3.39 -11.97
CA ALA A 67 -12.68 -3.89 -11.18
C ALA A 67 -13.64 -4.72 -12.04
N LYS A 68 -14.06 -5.85 -11.48
CA LYS A 68 -15.10 -6.70 -12.08
C LYS A 68 -16.46 -6.30 -11.52
N ARG A 69 -17.50 -6.72 -12.24
CA ARG A 69 -18.87 -6.47 -11.79
C ARG A 69 -19.09 -7.01 -10.38
N GLY A 70 -19.69 -6.20 -9.52
CA GLY A 70 -19.97 -6.55 -8.13
C GLY A 70 -18.84 -6.30 -7.17
N GLU A 71 -17.65 -5.98 -7.65
CA GLU A 71 -16.55 -5.59 -6.79
C GLU A 71 -16.66 -4.14 -6.37
N ARG A 72 -16.11 -3.83 -5.21
CA ARG A 72 -16.03 -2.47 -4.66
C ARG A 72 -14.57 -2.06 -4.55
N LEU A 73 -14.32 -0.76 -4.43
CA LEU A 73 -12.97 -0.22 -4.33
C LEU A 73 -12.62 0.02 -2.86
N ALA A 74 -11.44 -0.40 -2.47
CA ALA A 74 -10.86 -0.12 -1.17
C ALA A 74 -9.50 0.56 -1.39
N THR A 75 -9.29 1.69 -0.74
CA THR A 75 -8.09 2.51 -0.92
C THR A 75 -7.10 2.24 0.20
N THR A 76 -5.85 1.96 -0.17
CA THR A 76 -4.76 1.87 0.80
C THR A 76 -4.58 3.23 1.46
N PRO A 77 -4.39 3.30 2.79
CA PRO A 77 -4.10 4.56 3.47
C PRO A 77 -2.92 5.28 2.82
N ILE A 78 -3.03 6.62 2.71
CA ILE A 78 -2.09 7.42 1.90
C ILE A 78 -0.63 7.22 2.31
N THR A 79 -0.32 7.22 3.60
CA THR A 79 1.07 7.06 4.05
C THR A 79 1.61 5.69 3.67
N THR A 80 0.81 4.65 3.81
CA THR A 80 1.19 3.29 3.39
C THR A 80 1.41 3.23 1.88
N ALA A 81 0.52 3.87 1.11
CA ALA A 81 0.67 3.94 -0.35
C ALA A 81 1.95 4.66 -0.75
N LEU A 82 2.30 5.75 -0.07
CA LEU A 82 3.56 6.47 -0.32
C LEU A 82 4.78 5.62 0.03
N LYS A 83 4.74 4.89 1.14
CA LYS A 83 5.81 3.96 1.51
C LYS A 83 5.97 2.86 0.46
N ALA A 84 4.86 2.32 -0.02
CA ALA A 84 4.86 1.32 -1.08
C ALA A 84 5.43 1.88 -2.39
N ALA A 85 5.07 3.12 -2.74
CA ALA A 85 5.60 3.78 -3.94
C ALA A 85 7.12 3.95 -3.87
N VAL A 86 7.64 4.38 -2.72
CA VAL A 86 9.10 4.50 -2.51
C VAL A 86 9.77 3.14 -2.64
N TYR A 87 9.20 2.12 -2.01
CA TYR A 87 9.68 0.74 -2.06
C TYR A 87 9.78 0.23 -3.51
N ILE A 88 8.72 0.40 -4.27
CA ILE A 88 8.66 -0.03 -5.68
C ILE A 88 9.67 0.78 -6.52
N ALA A 89 9.70 2.09 -6.35
CA ALA A 89 10.61 2.97 -7.11
C ALA A 89 12.07 2.62 -6.84
N LEU A 90 12.43 2.31 -5.60
CA LEU A 90 13.78 1.92 -5.24
C LEU A 90 14.15 0.58 -5.90
N ARG A 91 13.27 -0.40 -5.86
CA ARG A 91 13.50 -1.70 -6.52
C ARG A 91 13.66 -1.53 -8.03
N ASP A 92 12.78 -0.77 -8.65
CA ASP A 92 12.81 -0.53 -10.10
C ASP A 92 14.07 0.21 -10.53
N SER A 93 14.61 1.08 -9.68
CA SER A 93 15.82 1.86 -9.99
C SER A 93 17.09 1.00 -10.03
N GLY A 94 17.09 -0.13 -9.35
CA GLY A 94 18.26 -0.99 -9.23
C GLY A 94 19.39 -0.44 -8.38
N ILE A 95 19.22 0.73 -7.74
CA ILE A 95 20.26 1.27 -6.86
C ILE A 95 20.21 0.62 -5.48
N SER A 96 21.34 0.66 -4.77
CA SER A 96 21.42 0.13 -3.40
C SER A 96 20.77 1.08 -2.40
N LYS A 97 20.47 0.56 -1.22
CA LYS A 97 19.98 1.38 -0.10
C LYS A 97 21.01 2.42 0.30
N SER A 98 22.30 2.08 0.24
CA SER A 98 23.39 3.03 0.52
C SER A 98 23.41 4.17 -0.48
N GLU A 99 23.23 3.89 -1.77
CA GLU A 99 23.15 4.92 -2.80
C GLU A 99 21.89 5.78 -2.62
N PHE A 100 20.78 5.18 -2.25
CA PHE A 100 19.56 5.90 -1.92
C PHE A 100 19.79 6.87 -0.76
N ALA A 101 20.42 6.41 0.34
CA ALA A 101 20.77 7.25 1.48
C ALA A 101 21.66 8.43 1.04
N ARG A 102 22.65 8.17 0.18
CA ARG A 102 23.53 9.20 -0.35
C ARG A 102 22.76 10.25 -1.15
N ARG A 103 21.84 9.83 -2.03
CA ARG A 103 20.99 10.74 -2.81
C ARG A 103 20.09 11.58 -1.92
N MET A 104 19.60 11.01 -0.84
CA MET A 104 18.77 11.70 0.14
C MET A 104 19.57 12.60 1.08
N GLN A 105 20.90 12.47 1.08
CA GLN A 105 21.79 13.18 2.01
C GLN A 105 21.44 12.86 3.48
N VAL A 106 21.16 11.61 3.74
CA VAL A 106 20.87 11.09 5.09
C VAL A 106 21.78 9.90 5.38
N ASN A 107 21.89 9.53 6.65
CA ASN A 107 22.62 8.33 7.02
C ASN A 107 21.77 7.08 6.74
N GLU A 108 22.42 5.91 6.78
CA GLU A 108 21.73 4.65 6.46
C GLU A 108 20.60 4.34 7.45
N LYS A 109 20.74 4.74 8.70
CA LYS A 109 19.71 4.52 9.72
C LYS A 109 18.42 5.29 9.36
N GLU A 110 18.55 6.54 8.94
CA GLU A 110 17.41 7.33 8.51
C GLU A 110 16.80 6.78 7.23
N ALA A 111 17.62 6.34 6.27
CA ALA A 111 17.13 5.70 5.06
C ALA A 111 16.31 4.45 5.40
N ARG A 112 16.79 3.61 6.32
CA ARG A 112 16.05 2.42 6.77
C ARG A 112 14.70 2.78 7.38
N ARG A 113 14.63 3.87 8.15
CA ARG A 113 13.35 4.35 8.73
C ARG A 113 12.37 4.78 7.66
N MET A 114 12.84 5.46 6.62
CA MET A 114 11.98 5.84 5.50
C MET A 114 11.42 4.61 4.76
N LEU A 115 12.23 3.56 4.67
CA LEU A 115 11.86 2.32 3.97
C LEU A 115 11.08 1.34 4.86
N ASP A 116 11.07 1.56 6.17
CA ASP A 116 10.28 0.76 7.10
C ASP A 116 8.81 1.19 7.04
N PRO A 117 7.91 0.32 6.57
CA PRO A 117 6.51 0.70 6.38
C PRO A 117 5.78 1.06 7.67
N LYS A 118 6.27 0.59 8.81
CA LYS A 118 5.65 0.84 10.12
C LYS A 118 6.23 2.04 10.84
N HIS A 119 7.35 2.58 10.35
CA HIS A 119 7.93 3.77 10.97
C HIS A 119 7.19 5.02 10.48
N PRO A 120 6.70 5.87 11.38
CA PRO A 120 6.04 7.12 10.98
C PRO A 120 7.02 8.02 10.23
N THR A 121 6.70 8.36 9.00
CA THR A 121 7.51 9.26 8.17
C THR A 121 6.59 10.33 7.61
N LYS A 122 7.02 11.58 7.69
CA LYS A 122 6.23 12.71 7.20
C LYS A 122 6.13 12.68 5.68
N VAL A 123 4.98 13.11 5.16
CA VAL A 123 4.73 13.16 3.72
C VAL A 123 5.82 13.91 2.96
N PRO A 124 6.29 15.10 3.39
CA PRO A 124 7.35 15.80 2.67
C PRO A 124 8.65 14.97 2.55
N THR A 125 8.97 14.17 3.54
CA THR A 125 10.14 13.28 3.48
C THR A 125 9.94 12.20 2.43
N LEU A 126 8.75 11.62 2.34
CA LEU A 126 8.42 10.61 1.33
C LEU A 126 8.40 11.22 -0.07
N GLU A 127 7.94 12.46 -0.21
CA GLU A 127 8.01 13.18 -1.49
C GLU A 127 9.45 13.36 -1.94
N ARG A 128 10.36 13.75 -1.03
CA ARG A 128 11.79 13.86 -1.34
C ARG A 128 12.40 12.52 -1.72
N ALA A 129 11.98 11.44 -1.04
CA ALA A 129 12.46 10.10 -1.38
C ALA A 129 12.06 9.71 -2.80
N LEU A 130 10.82 9.97 -3.20
CA LEU A 130 10.37 9.74 -4.56
C LEU A 130 11.15 10.59 -5.56
N ALA A 131 11.37 11.87 -5.25
CA ALA A 131 12.14 12.78 -6.12
C ALA A 131 13.57 12.27 -6.31
N ALA A 132 14.20 11.76 -5.25
CA ALA A 132 15.54 11.16 -5.33
C ALA A 132 15.60 9.94 -6.27
N LEU A 133 14.44 9.31 -6.49
CA LEU A 133 14.30 8.16 -7.38
C LEU A 133 13.68 8.53 -8.74
N GLY A 134 13.61 9.82 -9.03
CA GLY A 134 13.08 10.32 -10.31
C GLY A 134 11.56 10.21 -10.44
N ARG A 135 10.85 10.14 -9.32
CA ARG A 135 9.39 9.99 -9.29
C ARG A 135 8.73 11.12 -8.51
N ARG A 136 7.44 11.27 -8.70
CA ARG A 136 6.64 12.20 -7.91
C ARG A 136 5.26 11.61 -7.67
N ALA A 137 4.63 12.01 -6.56
CA ALA A 137 3.28 11.60 -6.22
C ALA A 137 2.28 12.68 -6.58
N GLU A 138 1.12 12.25 -7.02
CA GLU A 138 -0.04 13.10 -7.25
C GLU A 138 -1.21 12.51 -6.47
N ILE A 139 -2.13 13.34 -6.01
CA ILE A 139 -3.31 12.91 -5.29
C ILE A 139 -4.51 13.03 -6.21
N GLU A 140 -5.28 11.96 -6.28
CA GLU A 140 -6.57 11.92 -6.94
C GLU A 140 -7.64 11.69 -5.87
N VAL A 141 -8.61 12.58 -5.80
CA VAL A 141 -9.71 12.48 -4.84
C VAL A 141 -11.00 12.22 -5.60
N SER A 142 -11.67 11.13 -5.27
CA SER A 142 -12.94 10.76 -5.89
C SER A 142 -14.14 11.21 -5.07
#